data_3390772105f78ad9f8acfb9557f05c81
#
_entry.id   3390772105f78ad9f8acfb9557f05c81
#
_cell.length_a   1.000
_cell.length_b   1.000
_cell.length_c   1.000
_cell.angle_alpha   90.00
_cell.angle_beta   90.00
_cell.angle_gamma   90.00
#
_symmetry.space_group_name_H-M   'P 1'
#
loop_
_entity.id
_entity.type
_entity.pdbx_description
1 polymer ?
#
loop_
_entity_poly.entity_id
_entity_poly.type
_entity_poly.pdbx_seq_one_letter_code
_entity_poly.pdbx_strand_id
1 'polypeptide(L)'
;MSERSDTQERLFVLRQLIREGEASTQEDLCSALKRKKYDVTQSTVSRDLRRIGAVKATNIEGEIIYLLPEQHLAQIPRTSHDVSQLVVSIASNESMIVIHTTPGSASLIASDLDRMRLSLGILGTLSGDDTVFVAPVSTKQISKVEQKIKNEYL
;
A
#
# COMPACT_ATOMS: atom_id res chain seq x y z
N MET A 1 13.96 -29.54 -8.72
CA MET A 1 12.56 -29.12 -8.41
C MET A 1 12.37 -28.76 -6.94
N SER A 2 13.14 -29.32 -6.03
CA SER A 2 13.04 -29.07 -4.58
C SER A 2 13.37 -27.62 -4.12
N GLU A 3 14.46 -27.03 -4.58
CA GLU A 3 14.93 -25.73 -4.08
C GLU A 3 14.03 -24.52 -4.40
N ARG A 4 13.31 -24.55 -5.54
CA ARG A 4 12.37 -23.48 -5.90
C ARG A 4 11.11 -23.51 -5.06
N SER A 5 10.62 -24.71 -4.72
CA SER A 5 9.46 -24.91 -3.84
C SER A 5 9.79 -24.42 -2.42
N ASP A 6 10.95 -24.81 -1.91
CA ASP A 6 11.45 -24.46 -0.57
C ASP A 6 11.63 -22.93 -0.40
N THR A 7 12.10 -22.27 -1.46
CA THR A 7 12.22 -20.79 -1.47
C THR A 7 10.85 -20.11 -1.46
N GLN A 8 9.89 -20.59 -2.23
CA GLN A 8 8.54 -20.02 -2.29
C GLN A 8 7.81 -20.16 -0.94
N GLU A 9 7.90 -21.33 -0.33
CA GLU A 9 7.31 -21.60 0.99
C GLU A 9 7.96 -20.70 2.06
N ARG A 10 9.28 -20.57 2.05
CA ARG A 10 10.01 -19.69 2.97
C ARG A 10 9.58 -18.22 2.81
N LEU A 11 9.44 -17.72 1.59
CA LEU A 11 8.97 -16.36 1.33
C LEU A 11 7.53 -16.15 1.83
N PHE A 12 6.68 -17.16 1.69
CA PHE A 12 5.32 -17.11 2.22
C PHE A 12 5.33 -17.03 3.76
N VAL A 13 6.13 -17.87 4.41
CA VAL A 13 6.27 -17.86 5.87
C VAL A 13 6.85 -16.52 6.36
N LEU A 14 7.85 -15.97 5.65
CA LEU A 14 8.43 -14.67 5.98
C LEU A 14 7.37 -13.55 5.91
N ARG A 15 6.50 -13.57 4.91
CA ARG A 15 5.37 -12.62 4.82
C ARG A 15 4.40 -12.75 5.99
N GLN A 16 4.09 -13.97 6.42
CA GLN A 16 3.24 -14.19 7.60
C GLN A 16 3.86 -13.62 8.86
N LEU A 17 5.14 -13.91 9.13
CA LEU A 17 5.85 -13.40 10.31
C LEU A 17 5.83 -11.86 10.38
N ILE A 18 5.98 -11.18 9.23
CA ILE A 18 5.89 -9.72 9.16
C ILE A 18 4.46 -9.24 9.43
N ARG A 19 3.44 -9.90 8.86
CA ARG A 19 2.03 -9.53 9.06
C ARG A 19 1.58 -9.67 10.51
N GLU A 20 2.05 -10.71 11.18
CA GLU A 20 1.71 -11.02 12.57
C GLU A 20 2.51 -10.16 13.57
N GLY A 21 3.53 -9.44 13.09
CA GLY A 21 4.37 -8.59 13.93
C GLY A 21 5.25 -9.37 14.92
N GLU A 22 5.47 -10.67 14.65
CA GLU A 22 6.23 -11.56 15.54
C GLU A 22 7.73 -11.26 15.60
N ALA A 23 8.25 -10.43 14.68
CA ALA A 23 9.68 -10.14 14.60
C ALA A 23 9.94 -8.74 14.05
N SER A 24 10.69 -7.95 14.79
CA SER A 24 10.99 -6.55 14.45
C SER A 24 12.34 -6.38 13.76
N THR A 25 13.28 -7.30 13.97
CA THR A 25 14.63 -7.23 13.40
C THR A 25 14.91 -8.36 12.42
N GLN A 26 15.95 -8.20 11.59
CA GLN A 26 16.42 -9.30 10.71
C GLN A 26 16.87 -10.53 11.50
N GLU A 27 17.41 -10.31 12.69
CA GLU A 27 17.86 -11.37 13.59
C GLU A 27 16.67 -12.15 14.14
N ASP A 28 15.61 -11.45 14.54
CA ASP A 28 14.36 -12.07 15.00
C ASP A 28 13.70 -12.87 13.89
N LEU A 29 13.63 -12.32 12.68
CA LEU A 29 13.09 -13.01 11.50
C LEU A 29 13.93 -14.25 11.16
N CYS A 30 15.26 -14.16 11.24
CA CYS A 30 16.15 -15.28 11.03
C CYS A 30 15.90 -16.39 12.07
N SER A 31 15.78 -16.00 13.34
CA SER A 31 15.49 -16.92 14.45
C SER A 31 14.12 -17.57 14.32
N ALA A 32 13.09 -16.80 13.92
CA ALA A 32 11.74 -17.30 13.70
C ALA A 32 11.69 -18.30 12.52
N LEU A 33 12.38 -18.02 11.42
CA LEU A 33 12.49 -18.95 10.29
C LEU A 33 13.21 -20.25 10.67
N LYS A 34 14.29 -20.16 11.47
CA LYS A 34 15.00 -21.34 11.97
C LYS A 34 14.12 -22.21 12.87
N ARG A 35 13.30 -21.61 13.72
CA ARG A 35 12.29 -22.34 14.53
C ARG A 35 11.28 -23.08 13.65
N LYS A 36 10.97 -22.54 12.48
CA LYS A 36 10.10 -23.18 11.47
C LYS A 36 10.88 -24.14 10.54
N LYS A 37 12.11 -24.53 10.92
CA LYS A 37 12.98 -25.50 10.22
C LYS A 37 13.54 -25.02 8.87
N TYR A 38 13.58 -23.72 8.62
CA TYR A 38 14.32 -23.17 7.47
C TYR A 38 15.76 -22.86 7.89
N ASP A 39 16.72 -23.46 7.21
CA ASP A 39 18.14 -23.15 7.43
C ASP A 39 18.50 -21.88 6.65
N VAL A 40 18.50 -20.75 7.35
CA VAL A 40 18.74 -19.43 6.77
C VAL A 40 19.81 -18.66 7.54
N THR A 41 20.55 -17.85 6.80
CA THR A 41 21.46 -16.84 7.36
C THR A 41 20.83 -15.46 7.29
N GLN A 42 21.39 -14.49 8.03
CA GLN A 42 20.94 -13.10 7.98
C GLN A 42 21.01 -12.53 6.55
N SER A 43 22.02 -12.90 5.77
CA SER A 43 22.14 -12.47 4.36
C SER A 43 21.03 -13.05 3.49
N THR A 44 20.59 -14.27 3.75
CA THR A 44 19.43 -14.89 3.07
C THR A 44 18.15 -14.14 3.41
N VAL A 45 17.91 -13.88 4.68
CA VAL A 45 16.74 -13.09 5.14
C VAL A 45 16.73 -11.69 4.52
N SER A 46 17.88 -11.02 4.47
CA SER A 46 18.00 -9.70 3.84
C SER A 46 17.64 -9.71 2.35
N ARG A 47 18.06 -10.74 1.59
CA ARG A 47 17.67 -10.90 0.19
C ARG A 47 16.19 -11.22 0.02
N ASP A 48 15.65 -12.06 0.88
CA ASP A 48 14.25 -12.45 0.87
C ASP A 48 13.35 -11.26 1.19
N LEU A 49 13.70 -10.41 2.16
CA LEU A 49 13.00 -9.16 2.47
C LEU A 49 12.93 -8.22 1.25
N ARG A 50 14.05 -8.04 0.54
CA ARG A 50 14.06 -7.27 -0.72
C ARG A 50 13.17 -7.89 -1.78
N ARG A 51 13.18 -9.22 -1.90
CA ARG A 51 12.40 -9.97 -2.89
C ARG A 51 10.89 -9.84 -2.68
N ILE A 52 10.44 -9.78 -1.42
CA ILE A 52 9.02 -9.55 -1.08
C ILE A 52 8.65 -8.07 -1.01
N GLY A 53 9.60 -7.16 -1.22
CA GLY A 53 9.38 -5.72 -1.17
C GLY A 53 9.16 -5.15 0.23
N ALA A 54 9.60 -5.87 1.28
CA ALA A 54 9.48 -5.39 2.65
C ALA A 54 10.36 -4.16 2.88
N VAL A 55 9.81 -3.16 3.53
CA VAL A 55 10.48 -1.91 3.88
C VAL A 55 10.63 -1.77 5.40
N LYS A 56 11.69 -1.09 5.82
CA LYS A 56 11.85 -0.69 7.21
C LYS A 56 10.99 0.53 7.50
N ALA A 57 10.25 0.50 8.59
CA ALA A 57 9.50 1.61 9.12
C ALA A 57 9.75 1.74 10.63
N THR A 58 9.39 2.86 11.20
CA THR A 58 9.42 3.07 12.65
C THR A 58 7.99 3.13 13.16
N ASN A 59 7.67 2.31 14.16
CA ASN A 59 6.35 2.34 14.79
C ASN A 59 6.19 3.56 15.72
N ILE A 60 5.01 3.73 16.28
CA ILE A 60 4.70 4.84 17.20
C ILE A 60 5.52 4.81 18.51
N GLU A 61 6.11 3.67 18.85
CA GLU A 61 6.96 3.46 20.02
C GLU A 61 8.44 3.72 19.71
N GLY A 62 8.78 4.08 18.46
CA GLY A 62 10.14 4.35 18.01
C GLY A 62 10.95 3.12 17.63
N GLU A 63 10.32 1.95 17.55
CA GLU A 63 10.98 0.70 17.20
C GLU A 63 11.01 0.50 15.68
N ILE A 64 12.09 -0.10 15.18
CA ILE A 64 12.21 -0.46 13.77
C ILE A 64 11.41 -1.73 13.52
N ILE A 65 10.47 -1.66 12.60
CA ILE A 65 9.66 -2.80 12.15
C ILE A 65 9.81 -2.99 10.65
N TYR A 66 9.48 -4.19 10.16
CA TYR A 66 9.33 -4.46 8.73
C TYR A 66 7.87 -4.42 8.35
N LEU A 67 7.57 -3.79 7.23
CA LEU A 67 6.23 -3.72 6.65
C LEU A 67 6.25 -4.27 5.24
N LEU A 68 5.23 -5.02 4.89
CA LEU A 68 4.95 -5.39 3.51
C LEU A 68 4.41 -4.18 2.74
N PRO A 69 4.54 -4.12 1.40
CA PRO A 69 4.04 -3.01 0.59
C PRO A 69 2.58 -2.65 0.90
N GLU A 70 1.73 -3.65 1.04
CA GLU A 70 0.32 -3.49 1.38
C GLU A 70 0.09 -2.90 2.78
N GLN A 71 0.94 -3.21 3.75
CA GLN A 71 0.88 -2.67 5.11
C GLN A 71 1.45 -1.27 5.18
N HIS A 72 2.51 -0.99 4.42
CA HIS A 72 3.11 0.34 4.37
C HIS A 72 2.12 1.38 3.85
N LEU A 73 1.37 1.05 2.80
CA LEU A 73 0.31 1.90 2.28
C LEU A 73 -0.81 2.14 3.30
N ALA A 74 -1.09 1.16 4.18
CA ALA A 74 -2.12 1.27 5.21
C ALA A 74 -1.67 2.09 6.44
N GLN A 75 -0.37 2.21 6.68
CA GLN A 75 0.20 2.89 7.86
C GLN A 75 0.68 4.32 7.61
N ILE A 76 0.60 4.83 6.38
CA ILE A 76 0.78 6.27 6.17
C ILE A 76 -0.34 6.93 6.98
N PRO A 77 -0.04 7.66 8.09
CA PRO A 77 -1.09 8.31 8.86
C PRO A 77 -1.91 9.14 7.89
N ARG A 78 -3.23 9.08 7.99
CA ARG A 78 -4.02 10.23 7.54
C ARG A 78 -3.43 11.39 8.33
N THR A 79 -2.54 12.16 7.70
CA THR A 79 -2.20 13.45 8.26
C THR A 79 -3.55 14.11 8.49
N SER A 80 -3.84 14.48 9.71
CA SER A 80 -5.08 15.05 10.19
C SER A 80 -5.37 16.45 9.60
N HIS A 81 -4.75 16.77 8.48
CA HIS A 81 -5.17 17.83 7.60
C HIS A 81 -6.34 17.26 6.80
N ASP A 82 -7.45 17.92 6.95
CA ASP A 82 -8.65 17.62 6.20
C ASP A 82 -8.33 17.71 4.70
N VAL A 83 -7.93 16.57 4.14
CA VAL A 83 -7.52 16.47 2.72
C VAL A 83 -8.67 16.82 1.78
N SER A 84 -9.90 16.85 2.31
CA SER A 84 -11.07 17.28 1.58
C SER A 84 -10.95 18.73 1.10
N GLN A 85 -10.34 19.61 1.89
CA GLN A 85 -10.11 21.01 1.52
C GLN A 85 -9.15 21.20 0.34
N LEU A 86 -8.38 20.17 0.00
CA LEU A 86 -7.47 20.21 -1.14
C LEU A 86 -8.18 19.89 -2.47
N VAL A 87 -9.37 19.30 -2.43
CA VAL A 87 -10.14 18.95 -3.62
C VAL A 87 -11.00 20.14 -4.03
N VAL A 88 -10.82 20.60 -5.27
CA VAL A 88 -11.54 21.73 -5.85
C VAL A 88 -12.80 21.25 -6.57
N SER A 89 -12.70 20.21 -7.36
CA SER A 89 -13.83 19.65 -8.11
C SER A 89 -13.62 18.20 -8.49
N ILE A 90 -14.71 17.48 -8.66
CA ILE A 90 -14.74 16.10 -9.11
C ILE A 90 -15.77 15.99 -10.22
N ALA A 91 -15.36 15.52 -11.38
CA ALA A 91 -16.20 15.28 -12.54
C ALA A 91 -15.81 13.99 -13.24
N SER A 92 -16.72 13.40 -13.98
CA SER A 92 -16.45 12.23 -14.80
C SER A 92 -16.98 12.42 -16.24
N ASN A 93 -16.35 11.72 -17.16
CA ASN A 93 -16.91 11.44 -18.47
C ASN A 93 -17.30 9.93 -18.55
N GLU A 94 -17.50 9.41 -19.74
CA GLU A 94 -17.88 8.01 -19.96
C GLU A 94 -16.75 6.99 -19.64
N SER A 95 -15.53 7.45 -19.42
CA SER A 95 -14.33 6.59 -19.33
C SER A 95 -13.53 6.75 -18.05
N MET A 96 -13.46 7.95 -17.49
CA MET A 96 -12.64 8.25 -16.32
C MET A 96 -13.22 9.35 -15.45
N ILE A 97 -12.72 9.44 -14.23
CA ILE A 97 -13.03 10.51 -13.29
C ILE A 97 -11.83 11.44 -13.22
N VAL A 98 -12.07 12.73 -13.20
CA VAL A 98 -11.07 13.79 -13.08
C VAL A 98 -11.30 14.54 -11.80
N ILE A 99 -10.27 14.66 -10.98
CA ILE A 99 -10.30 15.42 -9.73
C ILE A 99 -9.31 16.58 -9.88
N HIS A 100 -9.79 17.78 -9.71
CA HIS A 100 -8.95 18.98 -9.59
C HIS A 100 -8.66 19.26 -8.12
N THR A 101 -7.42 19.57 -7.83
CA THR A 101 -6.94 19.87 -6.49
C THR A 101 -6.30 21.25 -6.45
N THR A 102 -5.98 21.72 -5.26
CA THR A 102 -5.07 22.85 -5.11
C THR A 102 -3.68 22.50 -5.68
N PRO A 103 -2.95 23.47 -6.24
CA PRO A 103 -1.61 23.22 -6.82
C PRO A 103 -0.67 22.47 -5.86
N GLY A 104 0.04 21.47 -6.36
CA GLY A 104 0.96 20.64 -5.58
C GLY A 104 0.31 19.53 -4.74
N SER A 105 -1.03 19.41 -4.75
CA SER A 105 -1.75 18.48 -3.86
C SER A 105 -2.25 17.21 -4.55
N ALA A 106 -2.15 17.11 -5.87
CA ALA A 106 -2.70 15.99 -6.62
C ALA A 106 -2.09 14.64 -6.22
N SER A 107 -0.79 14.57 -5.98
CA SER A 107 -0.10 13.33 -5.58
C SER A 107 -0.57 12.82 -4.20
N LEU A 108 -0.92 13.72 -3.29
CA LEU A 108 -1.45 13.35 -1.97
C LEU A 108 -2.84 12.74 -2.10
N ILE A 109 -3.73 13.38 -2.88
CA ILE A 109 -5.08 12.86 -3.15
C ILE A 109 -5.02 11.52 -3.90
N ALA A 110 -4.15 11.40 -4.91
CA ALA A 110 -3.96 10.15 -5.63
C ALA A 110 -3.54 9.00 -4.71
N SER A 111 -2.57 9.25 -3.82
CA SER A 111 -2.09 8.26 -2.85
C SER A 111 -3.19 7.84 -1.86
N ASP A 112 -4.05 8.77 -1.46
CA ASP A 112 -5.19 8.49 -0.57
C ASP A 112 -6.26 7.62 -1.28
N LEU A 113 -6.59 7.94 -2.53
CA LEU A 113 -7.49 7.15 -3.38
C LEU A 113 -6.96 5.74 -3.62
N ASP A 114 -5.67 5.58 -3.92
CA ASP A 114 -5.05 4.29 -4.19
C ASP A 114 -5.07 3.37 -2.96
N ARG A 115 -5.00 3.92 -1.75
CA ARG A 115 -5.23 3.15 -0.51
C ARG A 115 -6.65 2.60 -0.42
N MET A 116 -7.63 3.34 -0.88
CA MET A 116 -9.05 2.99 -0.86
C MET A 116 -9.51 2.30 -2.16
N ARG A 117 -8.61 1.96 -3.08
CA ARG A 117 -8.95 1.50 -4.43
C ARG A 117 -9.97 0.37 -4.48
N LEU A 118 -9.88 -0.61 -3.58
CA LEU A 118 -10.78 -1.76 -3.53
C LEU A 118 -12.20 -1.37 -3.10
N SER A 119 -12.32 -0.52 -2.08
CA SER A 119 -13.62 -0.05 -1.57
C SER A 119 -14.30 0.92 -2.52
N LEU A 120 -13.52 1.75 -3.20
CA LEU A 120 -14.00 2.70 -4.20
C LEU A 120 -14.38 2.00 -5.52
N GLY A 121 -13.71 0.90 -5.88
CA GLY A 121 -13.88 0.21 -7.15
C GLY A 121 -13.11 0.88 -8.29
N ILE A 122 -11.87 1.28 -8.02
CA ILE A 122 -10.95 1.85 -9.00
C ILE A 122 -9.76 0.92 -9.27
N LEU A 123 -9.21 1.01 -10.47
CA LEU A 123 -7.99 0.30 -10.86
C LEU A 123 -6.74 0.99 -10.32
N GLY A 124 -6.74 2.31 -10.33
CA GLY A 124 -5.65 3.15 -9.89
C GLY A 124 -5.82 4.60 -10.34
N THR A 125 -4.81 5.40 -10.02
CA THR A 125 -4.79 6.84 -10.29
C THR A 125 -3.51 7.25 -11.05
N LEU A 126 -3.60 8.39 -11.72
CA LEU A 126 -2.46 9.11 -12.30
C LEU A 126 -2.58 10.58 -11.91
N SER A 127 -1.56 11.13 -11.25
CA SER A 127 -1.58 12.52 -10.80
C SER A 127 -0.57 13.39 -11.53
N GLY A 128 -0.97 14.62 -11.81
CA GLY A 128 -0.12 15.73 -12.17
C GLY A 128 0.19 16.61 -10.95
N ASP A 129 0.27 17.91 -11.15
CA ASP A 129 0.47 18.90 -10.07
C ASP A 129 -0.84 19.21 -9.32
N ASP A 130 -1.91 19.45 -10.05
CA ASP A 130 -3.24 19.88 -9.55
C ASP A 130 -4.39 19.03 -10.05
N THR A 131 -4.13 17.93 -10.73
CA THR A 131 -5.14 17.10 -11.39
C THR A 131 -4.83 15.63 -11.17
N VAL A 132 -5.87 14.85 -10.83
CA VAL A 132 -5.80 13.39 -10.71
C VAL A 132 -6.77 12.75 -11.69
N PHE A 133 -6.27 11.85 -12.53
CA PHE A 133 -7.09 10.94 -13.33
C PHE A 133 -7.32 9.64 -12.57
N VAL A 134 -8.57 9.21 -12.49
CA VAL A 134 -8.97 7.98 -11.79
C VAL A 134 -9.62 7.02 -12.78
N ALA A 135 -9.08 5.83 -12.87
CA ALA A 135 -9.60 4.76 -13.71
C ALA A 135 -10.55 3.86 -12.91
N PRO A 136 -11.87 3.86 -13.16
CA PRO A 136 -12.80 2.93 -12.51
C PRO A 136 -12.56 1.49 -13.02
N VAL A 137 -12.89 0.49 -12.20
CA VAL A 137 -12.85 -0.93 -12.60
C VAL A 137 -13.81 -1.19 -13.75
N SER A 138 -14.93 -0.47 -13.80
CA SER A 138 -15.92 -0.57 -14.88
C SER A 138 -16.50 0.79 -15.20
N THR A 139 -16.49 1.15 -16.48
CA THR A 139 -17.11 2.39 -16.97
C THR A 139 -18.62 2.43 -16.71
N LYS A 140 -19.28 1.26 -16.68
CA LYS A 140 -20.72 1.15 -16.35
C LYS A 140 -21.04 1.59 -14.90
N GLN A 141 -20.04 1.62 -14.02
CA GLN A 141 -20.20 2.00 -12.61
C GLN A 141 -19.57 3.37 -12.30
N ILE A 142 -19.16 4.12 -13.30
CA ILE A 142 -18.41 5.36 -13.13
C ILE A 142 -19.16 6.37 -12.25
N SER A 143 -20.47 6.55 -12.45
CA SER A 143 -21.29 7.45 -11.64
C SER A 143 -21.33 7.03 -10.16
N LYS A 144 -21.36 5.72 -9.90
CA LYS A 144 -21.33 5.19 -8.53
C LYS A 144 -19.97 5.40 -7.88
N VAL A 145 -18.89 5.22 -8.64
CA VAL A 145 -17.52 5.47 -8.17
C VAL A 145 -17.32 6.95 -7.90
N GLU A 146 -17.73 7.82 -8.81
CA GLU A 146 -17.70 9.28 -8.65
C GLU A 146 -18.43 9.72 -7.38
N GLN A 147 -19.62 9.18 -7.13
CA GLN A 147 -20.39 9.52 -5.94
C GLN A 147 -19.68 9.06 -4.65
N LYS A 148 -19.07 7.89 -4.65
CA LYS A 148 -18.27 7.44 -3.51
C LYS A 148 -17.10 8.37 -3.23
N ILE A 149 -16.38 8.79 -4.27
CA ILE A 149 -15.26 9.72 -4.14
C ILE A 149 -15.78 11.08 -3.64
N LYS A 150 -16.89 11.58 -4.16
CA LYS A 150 -17.51 12.82 -3.66
C LYS A 150 -17.85 12.74 -2.18
N ASN A 151 -18.39 11.64 -1.72
CA ASN A 151 -18.74 11.44 -0.30
C ASN A 151 -17.51 11.42 0.63
N GLU A 152 -16.31 11.10 0.11
CA GLU A 152 -15.06 11.11 0.89
C GLU A 152 -14.43 12.50 0.98
N TYR A 153 -14.63 13.36 -0.04
CA TYR A 153 -13.90 14.62 -0.17
C TYR A 153 -14.77 15.88 -0.25
N LEU A 154 -16.07 15.76 -0.44
CA LEU A 154 -17.02 16.87 -0.51
C LEU A 154 -18.20 16.68 0.45
#